data_3a978e9861be4a354e46cb1dbe215a22
#
_entry.id   3a978e9861be4a354e46cb1dbe215a22
#
_cell.length_a   1.000
_cell.length_b   1.000
_cell.length_c   1.000
_cell.angle_alpha   90.00
_cell.angle_beta   90.00
_cell.angle_gamma   90.00
#
_symmetry.space_group_name_H-M   'P 1'
#
loop_
_entity.id
_entity.type
_entity.pdbx_description
1 polymer ?
#
loop_
_entity_poly.entity_id
_entity_poly.type
_entity_poly.pdbx_seq_one_letter_code
_entity_poly.pdbx_strand_id
1 'polypeptide(L)'
;LVTRTDMKTTGWTLVSMVPYKSVMAETMAISGVMILAVVITLIVTLLLLNRILTGVVKPLKKLEKYMVQVNPDNMDQRMEILTDDEIGHLSMKFNQMMDRIRNLKEQVIEEQEDKRKYELQALQAQINPHFLYNTLDSIIWMAETNDSNIVAMTEALAKLFRISLNKGNEEISLERELEHVKNYLIIQSMRYADKFTYEISVDPGVERCRTIKLILQPIVENCIYHGIKKKRGTGKITIRAYRREQNLIIEVSDDGCGMPKEICRKILSDEIESENISGSGIGVKNVNERIQLRFGKKYGLSYSSEEGVGTTVTYVLPYNEGGSI
;
A
#
# COMPACT_ATOMS: atom_id res chain seq x y z
N LEU A 1 -30.84 94.19 0.16
CA LEU A 1 -29.55 94.59 -0.34
C LEU A 1 -29.71 95.99 -1.02
N VAL A 2 -28.91 96.99 -0.63
CA VAL A 2 -28.87 98.29 -1.21
C VAL A 2 -27.51 98.49 -1.86
N THR A 3 -27.50 98.70 -3.12
CA THR A 3 -26.24 98.97 -3.88
C THR A 3 -26.32 100.44 -4.32
N ARG A 4 -25.31 101.23 -4.02
CA ARG A 4 -25.23 102.65 -4.36
C ARG A 4 -24.08 102.84 -5.36
N THR A 5 -24.37 103.46 -6.51
CA THR A 5 -23.35 103.75 -7.55
C THR A 5 -23.47 105.24 -7.91
N ASP A 6 -22.45 106.05 -7.67
CA ASP A 6 -22.39 107.48 -8.00
C ASP A 6 -21.94 107.70 -9.43
N MET A 7 -22.73 108.35 -10.29
CA MET A 7 -22.43 108.69 -11.65
C MET A 7 -21.58 109.99 -11.74
N LYS A 8 -20.33 109.85 -12.07
CA LYS A 8 -19.34 110.95 -12.10
C LYS A 8 -19.67 112.07 -13.08
N THR A 9 -20.48 111.80 -14.10
CA THR A 9 -20.81 112.82 -15.19
C THR A 9 -22.05 113.68 -14.83
N THR A 10 -22.92 113.21 -14.01
CA THR A 10 -24.20 113.92 -13.74
C THR A 10 -24.41 114.24 -12.27
N GLY A 11 -23.52 113.74 -11.39
CA GLY A 11 -23.66 113.93 -9.94
C GLY A 11 -24.84 113.17 -9.31
N TRP A 12 -25.48 112.27 -10.05
CA TRP A 12 -26.60 111.50 -9.61
C TRP A 12 -26.11 110.20 -8.95
N THR A 13 -26.76 109.87 -7.84
CA THR A 13 -26.52 108.53 -7.16
C THR A 13 -27.66 107.59 -7.51
N LEU A 14 -27.29 106.55 -8.21
CA LEU A 14 -28.23 105.43 -8.46
C LEU A 14 -28.27 104.50 -7.26
N VAL A 15 -29.41 104.36 -6.68
CA VAL A 15 -29.63 103.43 -5.55
C VAL A 15 -30.53 102.29 -6.01
N SER A 16 -29.95 101.08 -6.12
CA SER A 16 -30.70 99.85 -6.40
C SER A 16 -31.09 99.18 -5.05
N MET A 17 -32.36 98.99 -4.80
CA MET A 17 -32.89 98.24 -3.63
C MET A 17 -33.45 96.94 -4.10
N VAL A 18 -32.80 95.82 -3.76
CA VAL A 18 -33.33 94.45 -3.99
C VAL A 18 -33.82 93.90 -2.67
N PRO A 19 -35.12 93.51 -2.56
CA PRO A 19 -35.64 92.92 -1.34
C PRO A 19 -34.84 91.68 -0.92
N TYR A 20 -34.30 91.68 0.30
CA TYR A 20 -33.52 90.53 0.82
C TYR A 20 -34.33 89.24 0.79
N LYS A 21 -35.66 89.29 1.03
CA LYS A 21 -36.53 88.15 0.99
C LYS A 21 -36.61 87.44 -0.37
N SER A 22 -36.54 88.15 -1.51
CA SER A 22 -36.61 87.51 -2.84
C SER A 22 -35.33 86.78 -3.20
N VAL A 23 -34.17 87.37 -2.88
CA VAL A 23 -32.88 86.71 -3.09
C VAL A 23 -32.72 85.49 -2.16
N MET A 24 -33.14 85.63 -0.92
CA MET A 24 -33.07 84.50 0.03
C MET A 24 -34.08 83.37 -0.27
N ALA A 25 -35.23 83.69 -0.83
CA ALA A 25 -36.23 82.68 -1.19
C ALA A 25 -35.71 81.72 -2.33
N GLU A 26 -35.10 82.33 -3.34
CA GLU A 26 -34.46 81.50 -4.41
C GLU A 26 -33.30 80.66 -3.90
N THR A 27 -32.45 81.26 -3.03
CA THR A 27 -31.29 80.56 -2.46
C THR A 27 -31.74 79.40 -1.52
N MET A 28 -32.80 79.65 -0.75
CA MET A 28 -33.40 78.59 0.14
C MET A 28 -34.05 77.47 -0.67
N ALA A 29 -34.74 77.82 -1.77
CA ALA A 29 -35.28 76.76 -2.67
C ALA A 29 -34.19 75.87 -3.28
N ILE A 30 -33.14 76.54 -3.80
CA ILE A 30 -31.98 75.76 -4.36
C ILE A 30 -31.31 74.93 -3.28
N SER A 31 -31.04 75.48 -2.10
CA SER A 31 -30.44 74.76 -0.99
C SER A 31 -31.28 73.55 -0.53
N GLY A 32 -32.62 73.74 -0.49
CA GLY A 32 -33.55 72.67 -0.18
C GLY A 32 -33.50 71.49 -1.16
N VAL A 33 -33.47 71.83 -2.45
CA VAL A 33 -33.32 70.80 -3.51
C VAL A 33 -31.94 70.07 -3.42
N MET A 34 -30.87 70.81 -3.12
CA MET A 34 -29.53 70.20 -2.91
C MET A 34 -29.49 69.28 -1.70
N ILE A 35 -30.06 69.68 -0.57
CA ILE A 35 -30.14 68.83 0.63
C ILE A 35 -30.93 67.57 0.33
N LEU A 36 -32.10 67.73 -0.33
CA LEU A 36 -32.92 66.57 -0.72
C LEU A 36 -32.15 65.58 -1.61
N ALA A 37 -31.44 66.11 -2.60
CA ALA A 37 -30.59 65.30 -3.52
C ALA A 37 -29.49 64.53 -2.74
N VAL A 38 -28.81 65.20 -1.79
CA VAL A 38 -27.79 64.55 -0.93
C VAL A 38 -28.42 63.44 -0.06
N VAL A 39 -29.58 63.68 0.54
CA VAL A 39 -30.28 62.70 1.36
C VAL A 39 -30.69 61.50 0.53
N ILE A 40 -31.25 61.70 -0.67
CA ILE A 40 -31.64 60.61 -1.56
C ILE A 40 -30.39 59.80 -1.97
N THR A 41 -29.29 60.46 -2.37
CA THR A 41 -28.04 59.80 -2.74
C THR A 41 -27.48 58.97 -1.58
N LEU A 42 -27.52 59.51 -0.36
CA LEU A 42 -27.10 58.81 0.84
C LEU A 42 -27.94 57.52 1.10
N ILE A 43 -29.26 57.65 0.99
CA ILE A 43 -30.18 56.51 1.18
C ILE A 43 -29.90 55.44 0.10
N VAL A 44 -29.78 55.83 -1.17
CA VAL A 44 -29.49 54.89 -2.25
C VAL A 44 -28.15 54.21 -2.01
N THR A 45 -27.11 54.93 -1.62
CA THR A 45 -25.78 54.39 -1.33
C THR A 45 -25.84 53.39 -0.17
N LEU A 46 -26.56 53.72 0.92
CA LEU A 46 -26.72 52.79 2.06
C LEU A 46 -27.47 51.50 1.65
N LEU A 47 -28.50 51.62 0.82
CA LEU A 47 -29.24 50.47 0.33
C LEU A 47 -28.35 49.57 -0.56
N LEU A 48 -27.58 50.17 -1.46
CA LEU A 48 -26.64 49.43 -2.32
C LEU A 48 -25.54 48.75 -1.47
N LEU A 49 -24.97 49.47 -0.51
CA LEU A 49 -23.96 48.92 0.39
C LEU A 49 -24.51 47.73 1.20
N ASN A 50 -25.71 47.85 1.74
CA ASN A 50 -26.35 46.75 2.46
C ASN A 50 -26.58 45.53 1.54
N ARG A 51 -27.01 45.76 0.32
CA ARG A 51 -27.22 44.67 -0.66
C ARG A 51 -25.91 43.94 -1.02
N ILE A 52 -24.81 44.68 -1.20
CA ILE A 52 -23.48 44.08 -1.45
C ILE A 52 -22.98 43.30 -0.23
N LEU A 53 -23.11 43.89 0.96
CA LEU A 53 -22.71 43.23 2.21
C LEU A 53 -23.45 41.90 2.45
N THR A 54 -24.76 41.90 2.21
CA THR A 54 -25.59 40.71 2.47
C THR A 54 -25.53 39.70 1.35
N GLY A 55 -25.46 40.13 0.09
CA GLY A 55 -25.48 39.27 -1.09
C GLY A 55 -24.11 38.65 -1.44
N VAL A 56 -23.01 39.37 -1.17
CA VAL A 56 -21.67 38.93 -1.62
C VAL A 56 -20.74 38.67 -0.44
N VAL A 57 -20.55 39.66 0.44
CA VAL A 57 -19.50 39.58 1.49
C VAL A 57 -19.80 38.51 2.53
N LYS A 58 -21.02 38.46 3.02
CA LYS A 58 -21.41 37.47 4.05
C LYS A 58 -21.31 36.01 3.56
N PRO A 59 -21.85 35.63 2.37
CA PRO A 59 -21.68 34.27 1.83
C PRO A 59 -20.23 33.89 1.59
N LEU A 60 -19.39 34.79 1.06
CA LEU A 60 -17.97 34.54 0.85
C LEU A 60 -17.21 34.28 2.17
N LYS A 61 -17.47 35.09 3.22
CA LYS A 61 -16.89 34.81 4.53
C LYS A 61 -17.39 33.50 5.14
N LYS A 62 -18.66 33.13 4.88
CA LYS A 62 -19.19 31.83 5.32
C LYS A 62 -18.44 30.69 4.60
N LEU A 63 -18.22 30.82 3.29
CA LEU A 63 -17.44 29.83 2.49
C LEU A 63 -16.00 29.71 2.99
N GLU A 64 -15.29 30.82 3.19
CA GLU A 64 -13.95 30.84 3.75
C GLU A 64 -13.89 30.09 5.09
N LYS A 65 -14.83 30.39 5.99
CA LYS A 65 -14.92 29.74 7.30
C LYS A 65 -15.13 28.21 7.15
N TYR A 66 -16.02 27.78 6.25
CA TYR A 66 -16.23 26.36 5.96
C TYR A 66 -14.96 25.70 5.43
N MET A 67 -14.26 26.33 4.48
CA MET A 67 -13.02 25.79 3.91
C MET A 67 -11.91 25.59 4.96
N VAL A 68 -11.79 26.52 5.91
CA VAL A 68 -10.81 26.42 7.02
C VAL A 68 -11.20 25.38 8.06
N GLN A 69 -12.49 25.16 8.26
CA GLN A 69 -13.02 24.23 9.27
C GLN A 69 -13.19 22.80 8.76
N VAL A 70 -12.96 22.54 7.47
CA VAL A 70 -13.01 21.18 6.92
C VAL A 70 -11.93 20.33 7.56
N ASN A 71 -12.36 19.35 8.34
CA ASN A 71 -11.53 18.30 8.93
C ASN A 71 -12.07 16.93 8.49
N PRO A 72 -11.29 15.87 8.58
CA PRO A 72 -11.74 14.51 8.25
C PRO A 72 -13.01 14.06 8.98
N ASP A 73 -13.32 14.68 10.14
CA ASP A 73 -14.44 14.30 11.00
C ASP A 73 -15.72 15.08 10.73
N ASN A 74 -15.67 16.17 9.96
CA ASN A 74 -16.84 17.04 9.69
C ASN A 74 -17.13 17.24 8.19
N MET A 75 -16.75 16.31 7.34
CA MET A 75 -16.95 16.37 5.88
C MET A 75 -18.43 16.34 5.44
N ASP A 76 -19.35 16.07 6.36
CA ASP A 76 -20.79 16.03 6.08
C ASP A 76 -21.46 17.42 6.07
N GLN A 77 -20.73 18.45 6.48
CA GLN A 77 -21.26 19.81 6.44
C GLN A 77 -21.46 20.27 4.99
N ARG A 78 -22.68 20.74 4.69
CA ARG A 78 -23.05 21.27 3.39
C ARG A 78 -23.27 22.78 3.49
N MET A 79 -22.84 23.48 2.46
CA MET A 79 -23.14 24.89 2.31
C MET A 79 -24.54 25.07 1.73
N GLU A 80 -25.37 25.91 2.38
CA GLU A 80 -26.69 26.26 1.85
C GLU A 80 -26.55 27.09 0.57
N ILE A 81 -27.29 26.75 -0.44
CA ILE A 81 -27.38 27.51 -1.69
C ILE A 81 -28.49 28.52 -1.51
N LEU A 82 -28.10 29.75 -1.18
CA LEU A 82 -29.05 30.82 -0.84
C LEU A 82 -29.42 31.74 -2.02
N THR A 83 -28.63 31.69 -3.09
CA THR A 83 -28.76 32.59 -4.26
C THR A 83 -28.58 31.78 -5.54
N ASP A 84 -29.23 32.26 -6.62
CA ASP A 84 -29.10 31.64 -7.96
C ASP A 84 -28.16 32.49 -8.84
N ASP A 85 -27.05 32.91 -8.26
CA ASP A 85 -25.99 33.71 -8.86
C ASP A 85 -24.63 32.96 -8.82
N GLU A 86 -23.55 33.65 -9.17
CA GLU A 86 -22.20 33.11 -9.15
C GLU A 86 -21.79 32.56 -7.76
N ILE A 87 -22.32 33.15 -6.69
CA ILE A 87 -22.05 32.73 -5.32
C ILE A 87 -22.79 31.42 -4.99
N GLY A 88 -24.03 31.29 -5.43
CA GLY A 88 -24.80 30.04 -5.33
C GLY A 88 -24.15 28.92 -6.12
N HIS A 89 -23.66 29.23 -7.35
CA HIS A 89 -22.93 28.26 -8.16
C HIS A 89 -21.63 27.82 -7.49
N LEU A 90 -20.88 28.77 -6.89
CA LEU A 90 -19.67 28.45 -6.12
C LEU A 90 -19.96 27.54 -4.92
N SER A 91 -21.06 27.81 -4.19
CA SER A 91 -21.51 26.97 -3.08
C SER A 91 -21.84 25.55 -3.52
N MET A 92 -22.49 25.40 -4.67
CA MET A 92 -22.79 24.09 -5.27
C MET A 92 -21.50 23.34 -5.66
N LYS A 93 -20.55 24.02 -6.31
CA LYS A 93 -19.24 23.44 -6.68
C LYS A 93 -18.43 23.02 -5.45
N PHE A 94 -18.47 23.81 -4.40
CA PHE A 94 -17.87 23.44 -3.12
C PHE A 94 -18.48 22.14 -2.55
N ASN A 95 -19.82 22.04 -2.53
CA ASN A 95 -20.49 20.82 -2.07
C ASN A 95 -20.13 19.60 -2.91
N GLN A 96 -20.07 19.74 -4.25
CA GLN A 96 -19.64 18.68 -5.15
C GLN A 96 -18.18 18.23 -4.89
N MET A 97 -17.29 19.18 -4.60
CA MET A 97 -15.90 18.88 -4.23
C MET A 97 -15.85 18.09 -2.90
N MET A 98 -16.63 18.48 -1.90
CA MET A 98 -16.72 17.78 -0.62
C MET A 98 -17.22 16.35 -0.79
N ASP A 99 -18.25 16.11 -1.62
CA ASP A 99 -18.71 14.76 -1.94
C ASP A 99 -17.61 13.92 -2.59
N ARG A 100 -16.84 14.52 -3.50
CA ARG A 100 -15.75 13.83 -4.16
C ARG A 100 -14.62 13.46 -3.20
N ILE A 101 -14.26 14.35 -2.28
CA ILE A 101 -13.25 14.09 -1.25
C ILE A 101 -13.72 12.97 -0.32
N ARG A 102 -14.99 12.96 0.07
CA ARG A 102 -15.56 11.89 0.91
C ARG A 102 -15.48 10.53 0.21
N ASN A 103 -15.91 10.45 -1.04
CA ASN A 103 -15.85 9.20 -1.80
C ASN A 103 -14.41 8.69 -1.97
N LEU A 104 -13.46 9.59 -2.23
CA LEU A 104 -12.04 9.23 -2.29
C LEU A 104 -11.51 8.72 -0.94
N LYS A 105 -11.91 9.33 0.17
CA LYS A 105 -11.55 8.87 1.52
C LYS A 105 -12.08 7.46 1.78
N GLU A 106 -13.35 7.20 1.44
CA GLU A 106 -13.97 5.87 1.60
C GLU A 106 -13.22 4.81 0.75
N GLN A 107 -12.90 5.13 -0.50
CA GLN A 107 -12.10 4.24 -1.35
C GLN A 107 -10.71 3.92 -0.78
N VAL A 108 -10.01 4.94 -0.27
CA VAL A 108 -8.68 4.74 0.34
C VAL A 108 -8.77 3.85 1.58
N ILE A 109 -9.81 4.00 2.40
CA ILE A 109 -10.03 3.15 3.58
C ILE A 109 -10.27 1.71 3.14
N GLU A 110 -11.16 1.48 2.17
CA GLU A 110 -11.46 0.15 1.63
C GLU A 110 -10.21 -0.53 1.04
N GLU A 111 -9.43 0.20 0.23
CA GLU A 111 -8.16 -0.32 -0.31
C GLU A 111 -7.16 -0.69 0.80
N GLN A 112 -7.09 0.11 1.87
CA GLN A 112 -6.21 -0.19 3.01
C GLN A 112 -6.68 -1.42 3.79
N GLU A 113 -8.00 -1.59 3.99
CA GLU A 113 -8.57 -2.77 4.64
C GLU A 113 -8.33 -4.04 3.82
N ASP A 114 -8.54 -3.97 2.51
CA ASP A 114 -8.26 -5.08 1.61
C ASP A 114 -6.77 -5.44 1.59
N LYS A 115 -5.90 -4.45 1.48
CA LYS A 115 -4.45 -4.65 1.57
C LYS A 115 -4.07 -5.35 2.88
N ARG A 116 -4.60 -4.89 4.00
CA ARG A 116 -4.35 -5.49 5.32
C ARG A 116 -4.85 -6.93 5.39
N LYS A 117 -6.02 -7.21 4.78
CA LYS A 117 -6.59 -8.57 4.71
C LYS A 117 -5.69 -9.50 3.87
N TYR A 118 -5.22 -9.04 2.72
CA TYR A 118 -4.28 -9.79 1.89
C TYR A 118 -2.93 -10.01 2.59
N GLU A 119 -2.42 -9.01 3.30
CA GLU A 119 -1.19 -9.15 4.09
C GLU A 119 -1.37 -10.19 5.22
N LEU A 120 -2.52 -10.20 5.90
CA LEU A 120 -2.84 -11.20 6.92
C LEU A 120 -3.00 -12.61 6.32
N GLN A 121 -3.65 -12.74 5.17
CA GLN A 121 -3.77 -14.01 4.46
C GLN A 121 -2.42 -14.53 3.99
N ALA A 122 -1.56 -13.67 3.46
CA ALA A 122 -0.19 -14.01 3.07
C ALA A 122 0.65 -14.46 4.28
N LEU A 123 0.50 -13.79 5.43
CA LEU A 123 1.14 -14.20 6.69
C LEU A 123 0.64 -15.55 7.20
N GLN A 124 -0.67 -15.81 7.11
CA GLN A 124 -1.25 -17.11 7.50
C GLN A 124 -0.81 -18.23 6.55
N ALA A 125 -0.68 -17.95 5.26
CA ALA A 125 -0.21 -18.93 4.28
C ALA A 125 1.27 -19.32 4.45
N GLN A 126 2.07 -18.51 5.15
CA GLN A 126 3.46 -18.83 5.49
C GLN A 126 3.58 -19.94 6.56
N ILE A 127 2.52 -20.21 7.29
CA ILE A 127 2.45 -21.33 8.24
C ILE A 127 1.56 -22.39 7.59
N ASN A 128 2.11 -23.53 7.23
CA ASN A 128 1.30 -24.67 6.80
C ASN A 128 0.60 -25.27 8.04
N PRO A 129 -0.73 -25.03 8.24
CA PRO A 129 -1.41 -25.47 9.45
C PRO A 129 -1.38 -26.99 9.62
N HIS A 130 -1.47 -27.70 8.52
CA HIS A 130 -1.43 -29.15 8.50
C HIS A 130 -0.05 -29.70 8.92
N PHE A 131 1.03 -29.04 8.55
CA PHE A 131 2.37 -29.39 9.04
C PHE A 131 2.49 -29.18 10.54
N LEU A 132 1.97 -28.05 11.05
CA LEU A 132 2.00 -27.73 12.47
C LEU A 132 1.22 -28.77 13.29
N TYR A 133 -0.06 -29.04 12.94
CA TYR A 133 -0.88 -30.03 13.65
C TYR A 133 -0.21 -31.40 13.65
N ASN A 134 0.23 -31.87 12.52
CA ASN A 134 0.89 -33.16 12.40
C ASN A 134 2.20 -33.28 13.21
N THR A 135 2.94 -32.16 13.36
CA THR A 135 4.16 -32.16 14.17
C THR A 135 3.83 -32.17 15.66
N LEU A 136 2.80 -31.41 16.07
CA LEU A 136 2.30 -31.45 17.46
C LEU A 136 1.76 -32.85 17.85
N ASP A 137 0.99 -33.48 16.98
CA ASP A 137 0.52 -34.85 17.18
C ASP A 137 1.69 -35.82 17.35
N SER A 138 2.76 -35.67 16.55
CA SER A 138 3.97 -36.47 16.67
C SER A 138 4.69 -36.24 18.01
N ILE A 139 4.76 -35.00 18.48
CA ILE A 139 5.34 -34.64 19.78
C ILE A 139 4.52 -35.26 20.92
N ILE A 140 3.19 -35.20 20.86
CA ILE A 140 2.29 -35.81 21.86
C ILE A 140 2.54 -37.32 21.91
N TRP A 141 2.56 -37.98 20.75
CA TRP A 141 2.82 -39.42 20.68
C TRP A 141 4.20 -39.81 21.28
N MET A 142 5.24 -39.03 20.95
CA MET A 142 6.59 -39.21 21.52
C MET A 142 6.59 -39.02 23.04
N ALA A 143 5.80 -38.08 23.57
CA ALA A 143 5.66 -37.86 25.00
C ALA A 143 4.99 -39.05 25.71
N GLU A 144 3.94 -39.59 25.10
CA GLU A 144 3.21 -40.76 25.62
C GLU A 144 4.07 -42.03 25.62
N THR A 145 4.98 -42.16 24.63
CA THR A 145 5.87 -43.33 24.49
C THR A 145 7.24 -43.13 25.15
N ASN A 146 7.49 -41.99 25.82
CA ASN A 146 8.78 -41.64 26.43
C ASN A 146 9.95 -41.70 25.40
N ASP A 147 9.72 -41.28 24.15
CA ASP A 147 10.75 -41.25 23.11
C ASP A 147 11.81 -40.16 23.42
N SER A 148 13.07 -40.55 23.40
CA SER A 148 14.21 -39.65 23.66
C SER A 148 14.32 -38.48 22.65
N ASN A 149 13.68 -38.59 21.50
CA ASN A 149 13.71 -37.58 20.44
C ASN A 149 12.74 -36.40 20.65
N ILE A 150 11.86 -36.42 21.65
CA ILE A 150 10.87 -35.37 21.90
C ILE A 150 11.50 -33.99 22.05
N VAL A 151 12.62 -33.88 22.78
CA VAL A 151 13.32 -32.61 22.98
C VAL A 151 13.88 -32.08 21.65
N ALA A 152 14.53 -32.95 20.88
CA ALA A 152 15.13 -32.60 19.58
C ALA A 152 14.05 -32.15 18.57
N MET A 153 12.89 -32.81 18.53
CA MET A 153 11.76 -32.42 17.67
C MET A 153 11.17 -31.07 18.10
N THR A 154 11.00 -30.84 19.40
CA THR A 154 10.46 -29.57 19.92
C THR A 154 11.42 -28.41 19.66
N GLU A 155 12.74 -28.61 19.84
CA GLU A 155 13.75 -27.59 19.51
C GLU A 155 13.78 -27.29 18.02
N ALA A 156 13.73 -28.30 17.14
CA ALA A 156 13.68 -28.12 15.71
C ALA A 156 12.45 -27.31 15.28
N LEU A 157 11.28 -27.61 15.86
CA LEU A 157 10.05 -26.88 15.61
C LEU A 157 10.16 -25.41 16.04
N ALA A 158 10.69 -25.15 17.25
CA ALA A 158 10.89 -23.79 17.75
C ALA A 158 11.85 -22.97 16.88
N LYS A 159 12.97 -23.58 16.41
CA LYS A 159 13.93 -22.93 15.51
C LYS A 159 13.33 -22.64 14.14
N LEU A 160 12.58 -23.59 13.57
CA LEU A 160 11.90 -23.45 12.29
C LEU A 160 10.92 -22.26 12.34
N PHE A 161 10.07 -22.14 13.35
CA PHE A 161 9.14 -21.04 13.48
C PHE A 161 9.83 -19.70 13.76
N ARG A 162 10.91 -19.68 14.53
CA ARG A 162 11.66 -18.44 14.80
C ARG A 162 12.19 -17.81 13.51
N ILE A 163 12.64 -18.62 12.55
CA ILE A 163 13.12 -18.13 11.25
C ILE A 163 11.93 -17.72 10.37
N SER A 164 10.86 -18.51 10.32
CA SER A 164 9.69 -18.24 9.50
C SER A 164 8.96 -16.96 9.92
N LEU A 165 8.79 -16.72 11.23
CA LEU A 165 8.00 -15.62 11.79
C LEU A 165 8.81 -14.33 12.02
N ASN A 166 10.10 -14.33 11.71
CA ASN A 166 10.92 -13.13 11.90
C ASN A 166 10.42 -11.99 10.99
N LYS A 167 9.79 -10.96 11.62
CA LYS A 167 9.23 -9.79 10.94
C LYS A 167 10.37 -8.84 10.55
N GLY A 168 10.47 -8.49 9.27
CA GLY A 168 11.22 -7.30 8.85
C GLY A 168 12.06 -7.42 7.59
N ASN A 169 12.65 -8.55 7.25
CA ASN A 169 13.45 -8.67 6.05
C ASN A 169 12.98 -9.86 5.21
N GLU A 170 12.62 -9.60 3.95
CA GLU A 170 12.37 -10.65 2.96
C GLU A 170 13.64 -11.42 2.61
N GLU A 171 14.81 -10.84 2.88
CA GLU A 171 16.13 -11.43 2.63
C GLU A 171 16.79 -11.88 3.93
N ILE A 172 17.34 -13.09 3.87
CA ILE A 172 18.14 -13.69 4.95
C ILE A 172 19.47 -14.21 4.38
N SER A 173 20.44 -14.54 5.24
CA SER A 173 21.64 -15.25 4.80
C SER A 173 21.29 -16.68 4.36
N LEU A 174 22.08 -17.22 3.42
CA LEU A 174 21.95 -18.61 3.01
C LEU A 174 22.08 -19.57 4.21
N GLU A 175 22.96 -19.26 5.14
CA GLU A 175 23.12 -20.02 6.39
C GLU A 175 21.79 -20.16 7.13
N ARG A 176 21.02 -19.08 7.28
CA ARG A 176 19.71 -19.09 7.94
C ARG A 176 18.66 -19.86 7.15
N GLU A 177 18.67 -19.74 5.84
CA GLU A 177 17.75 -20.50 4.98
C GLU A 177 18.06 -22.00 5.06
N LEU A 178 19.33 -22.39 5.08
CA LEU A 178 19.77 -23.76 5.27
C LEU A 178 19.46 -24.29 6.70
N GLU A 179 19.63 -23.46 7.72
CA GLU A 179 19.22 -23.79 9.09
C GLU A 179 17.71 -24.07 9.15
N HIS A 180 16.90 -23.25 8.48
CA HIS A 180 15.45 -23.45 8.40
C HIS A 180 15.12 -24.80 7.77
N VAL A 181 15.69 -25.11 6.59
CA VAL A 181 15.47 -26.37 5.89
C VAL A 181 16.00 -27.56 6.68
N LYS A 182 17.14 -27.43 7.36
CA LYS A 182 17.68 -28.48 8.22
C LYS A 182 16.72 -28.84 9.36
N ASN A 183 16.14 -27.83 10.03
CA ASN A 183 15.15 -28.07 11.09
C ASN A 183 13.88 -28.72 10.53
N TYR A 184 13.44 -28.33 9.33
CA TYR A 184 12.34 -28.97 8.64
C TYR A 184 12.65 -30.46 8.34
N LEU A 185 13.84 -30.76 7.81
CA LEU A 185 14.28 -32.13 7.51
C LEU A 185 14.41 -32.99 8.79
N ILE A 186 14.89 -32.42 9.91
CA ILE A 186 14.91 -33.11 11.21
C ILE A 186 13.51 -33.54 11.63
N ILE A 187 12.54 -32.64 11.59
CA ILE A 187 11.15 -32.95 11.94
C ILE A 187 10.59 -34.04 11.03
N GLN A 188 10.81 -33.93 9.73
CA GLN A 188 10.30 -34.90 8.76
C GLN A 188 10.99 -36.25 8.87
N SER A 189 12.30 -36.32 9.17
CA SER A 189 13.01 -37.59 9.36
C SER A 189 12.53 -38.35 10.60
N MET A 190 12.22 -37.65 11.69
CA MET A 190 11.64 -38.26 12.89
C MET A 190 10.22 -38.76 12.63
N ARG A 191 9.46 -38.04 11.82
CA ARG A 191 8.06 -38.38 11.48
C ARG A 191 7.97 -39.55 10.49
N TYR A 192 8.89 -39.63 9.54
CA TYR A 192 8.96 -40.68 8.53
C TYR A 192 10.20 -41.55 8.75
N ALA A 193 10.28 -42.16 9.94
CA ALA A 193 11.41 -42.98 10.32
C ALA A 193 11.85 -43.93 9.19
N ASP A 194 13.15 -43.94 8.89
CA ASP A 194 13.83 -44.78 7.87
C ASP A 194 13.37 -44.57 6.44
N LYS A 195 12.56 -43.56 6.12
CA LYS A 195 12.12 -43.27 4.75
C LYS A 195 13.13 -42.49 3.95
N PHE A 196 13.92 -41.64 4.58
CA PHE A 196 14.95 -40.89 3.89
C PHE A 196 16.12 -40.48 4.78
N THR A 197 17.25 -40.25 4.14
CA THR A 197 18.41 -39.57 4.73
C THR A 197 18.65 -38.27 3.99
N TYR A 198 19.37 -37.32 4.61
CA TYR A 198 19.72 -36.08 3.96
C TYR A 198 21.17 -35.69 4.20
N GLU A 199 21.72 -34.95 3.25
CA GLU A 199 23.07 -34.40 3.29
C GLU A 199 23.07 -32.95 2.82
N ILE A 200 23.70 -32.03 3.58
CA ILE A 200 23.83 -30.63 3.24
C ILE A 200 25.32 -30.31 3.15
N SER A 201 25.75 -29.88 1.98
CA SER A 201 27.13 -29.50 1.67
C SER A 201 27.18 -28.07 1.16
N VAL A 202 27.99 -27.24 1.80
CA VAL A 202 28.08 -25.80 1.52
C VAL A 202 29.54 -25.45 1.33
N ASP A 203 29.88 -24.85 0.20
CA ASP A 203 31.25 -24.39 -0.05
C ASP A 203 31.56 -23.19 0.85
N PRO A 204 32.82 -23.05 1.34
CA PRO A 204 33.22 -21.92 2.15
C PRO A 204 32.96 -20.57 1.47
N GLY A 205 32.38 -19.63 2.21
CA GLY A 205 32.15 -18.26 1.77
C GLY A 205 30.79 -17.99 1.14
N VAL A 206 29.98 -19.03 0.81
CA VAL A 206 28.63 -18.81 0.27
C VAL A 206 27.55 -18.69 1.37
N GLU A 207 27.85 -19.05 2.60
CA GLU A 207 26.90 -19.05 3.74
C GLU A 207 26.36 -17.64 4.03
N ARG A 208 27.17 -16.60 3.77
CA ARG A 208 26.85 -15.19 4.01
C ARG A 208 26.05 -14.56 2.88
N CYS A 209 25.93 -15.23 1.73
CA CYS A 209 25.16 -14.72 0.60
C CYS A 209 23.71 -14.46 1.01
N ARG A 210 23.15 -13.35 0.53
CA ARG A 210 21.75 -12.99 0.78
C ARG A 210 20.85 -13.73 -0.20
N THR A 211 19.77 -14.28 0.33
CA THR A 211 18.73 -14.94 -0.46
C THR A 211 17.35 -14.56 0.08
N ILE A 212 16.30 -14.84 -0.69
CA ILE A 212 14.91 -14.65 -0.23
C ILE A 212 14.58 -15.77 0.75
N LYS A 213 13.90 -15.45 1.84
CA LYS A 213 13.49 -16.43 2.83
C LYS A 213 12.46 -17.42 2.27
N LEU A 214 12.49 -18.67 2.75
CA LEU A 214 11.54 -19.74 2.45
C LEU A 214 11.45 -20.09 0.94
N ILE A 215 12.60 -20.10 0.25
CA ILE A 215 12.67 -20.57 -1.14
C ILE A 215 13.07 -22.05 -1.25
N LEU A 216 13.87 -22.58 -0.31
CA LEU A 216 14.33 -23.96 -0.35
C LEU A 216 13.27 -24.94 0.17
N GLN A 217 12.49 -24.56 1.18
CA GLN A 217 11.51 -25.44 1.81
C GLN A 217 10.50 -26.04 0.82
N PRO A 218 9.86 -25.30 -0.11
CA PRO A 218 8.88 -25.86 -1.03
C PRO A 218 9.48 -26.96 -1.94
N ILE A 219 10.75 -26.82 -2.30
CA ILE A 219 11.43 -27.81 -3.14
C ILE A 219 11.75 -29.07 -2.31
N VAL A 220 12.23 -28.89 -1.08
CA VAL A 220 12.49 -30.01 -0.16
C VAL A 220 11.19 -30.74 0.18
N GLU A 221 10.08 -30.01 0.34
CA GLU A 221 8.75 -30.62 0.50
C GLU A 221 8.39 -31.50 -0.70
N ASN A 222 8.63 -31.00 -1.92
CA ASN A 222 8.39 -31.78 -3.12
C ASN A 222 9.28 -33.02 -3.21
N CYS A 223 10.56 -32.94 -2.84
CA CYS A 223 11.46 -34.10 -2.78
C CYS A 223 10.89 -35.18 -1.85
N ILE A 224 10.37 -34.79 -0.66
CA ILE A 224 9.81 -35.76 0.31
C ILE A 224 8.49 -36.34 -0.21
N TYR A 225 7.50 -35.47 -0.54
CA TYR A 225 6.14 -35.93 -0.82
C TYR A 225 5.97 -36.53 -2.21
N HIS A 226 6.63 -36.02 -3.21
CA HIS A 226 6.48 -36.44 -4.61
C HIS A 226 7.61 -37.33 -5.11
N GLY A 227 8.83 -37.14 -4.61
CA GLY A 227 9.99 -37.99 -4.93
C GLY A 227 10.04 -39.23 -4.08
N ILE A 228 10.37 -39.08 -2.81
CA ILE A 228 10.79 -40.18 -1.94
C ILE A 228 9.61 -41.01 -1.42
N LYS A 229 8.51 -40.36 -1.02
CA LYS A 229 7.36 -41.03 -0.40
C LYS A 229 6.74 -42.11 -1.31
N LYS A 230 6.86 -41.92 -2.62
CA LYS A 230 6.38 -42.84 -3.65
C LYS A 230 7.39 -43.94 -4.00
N LYS A 231 8.66 -43.78 -3.58
CA LYS A 231 9.73 -44.75 -3.81
C LYS A 231 9.61 -45.96 -2.87
N ARG A 232 9.96 -47.15 -3.34
CA ARG A 232 10.18 -48.33 -2.51
C ARG A 232 11.56 -48.25 -1.86
N GLY A 233 11.62 -48.34 -0.50
CA GLY A 233 12.88 -48.27 0.26
C GLY A 233 13.19 -46.85 0.75
N THR A 234 14.43 -46.65 1.20
CA THR A 234 14.94 -45.38 1.73
C THR A 234 15.43 -44.50 0.61
N GLY A 235 15.07 -43.20 0.64
CA GLY A 235 15.57 -42.22 -0.31
C GLY A 235 16.64 -41.32 0.31
N LYS A 236 17.31 -40.55 -0.55
CA LYS A 236 18.31 -39.55 -0.14
C LYS A 236 17.99 -38.21 -0.73
N ILE A 237 18.05 -37.16 0.13
CA ILE A 237 17.98 -35.75 -0.29
C ILE A 237 19.35 -35.14 -0.12
N THR A 238 19.87 -34.50 -1.17
CA THR A 238 21.16 -33.81 -1.14
C THR A 238 20.96 -32.34 -1.46
N ILE A 239 21.46 -31.45 -0.61
CA ILE A 239 21.46 -30.01 -0.83
C ILE A 239 22.93 -29.60 -0.95
N ARG A 240 23.29 -28.97 -2.08
CA ARG A 240 24.61 -28.42 -2.32
C ARG A 240 24.53 -26.96 -2.64
N ALA A 241 25.39 -26.13 -2.02
CA ALA A 241 25.49 -24.72 -2.32
C ALA A 241 26.96 -24.35 -2.60
N TYR A 242 27.18 -23.72 -3.74
CA TYR A 242 28.51 -23.34 -4.18
C TYR A 242 28.48 -22.09 -5.07
N ARG A 243 29.66 -21.46 -5.21
CA ARG A 243 29.83 -20.34 -6.13
C ARG A 243 30.24 -20.83 -7.52
N ARG A 244 29.60 -20.31 -8.54
CA ARG A 244 30.00 -20.49 -9.94
C ARG A 244 30.04 -19.11 -10.60
N GLU A 245 31.26 -18.61 -10.83
CA GLU A 245 31.50 -17.26 -11.38
C GLU A 245 30.88 -16.18 -10.52
N GLN A 246 29.90 -15.44 -11.06
CA GLN A 246 29.13 -14.37 -10.39
C GLN A 246 27.82 -14.86 -9.78
N ASN A 247 27.59 -16.16 -9.77
CA ASN A 247 26.35 -16.75 -9.33
C ASN A 247 26.56 -17.63 -8.08
N LEU A 248 25.57 -17.57 -7.18
CA LEU A 248 25.34 -18.57 -6.16
C LEU A 248 24.46 -19.66 -6.76
N ILE A 249 24.96 -20.88 -6.76
CA ILE A 249 24.22 -22.07 -7.21
C ILE A 249 23.81 -22.86 -5.99
N ILE A 250 22.51 -23.22 -5.92
CA ILE A 250 22.02 -24.15 -4.91
C ILE A 250 21.32 -25.29 -5.64
N GLU A 251 21.75 -26.51 -5.39
CA GLU A 251 21.16 -27.71 -5.95
C GLU A 251 20.45 -28.49 -4.86
N VAL A 252 19.18 -28.81 -5.08
CA VAL A 252 18.39 -29.71 -4.24
C VAL A 252 18.07 -30.94 -5.08
N SER A 253 18.59 -32.07 -4.69
CA SER A 253 18.43 -33.33 -5.42
C SER A 253 17.79 -34.40 -4.55
N ASP A 254 16.89 -35.18 -5.10
CA ASP A 254 16.39 -36.42 -4.53
C ASP A 254 16.65 -37.59 -5.48
N ASP A 255 16.76 -38.78 -4.90
CA ASP A 255 16.86 -40.05 -5.62
C ASP A 255 15.49 -40.76 -5.66
N GLY A 256 14.41 -39.99 -5.69
CA GLY A 256 13.03 -40.46 -5.67
C GLY A 256 12.56 -41.07 -6.98
N CYS A 257 11.25 -41.08 -7.21
CA CYS A 257 10.66 -41.68 -8.41
C CYS A 257 10.92 -40.85 -9.69
N GLY A 258 11.42 -39.63 -9.59
CA GLY A 258 11.58 -38.74 -10.73
C GLY A 258 10.26 -38.38 -11.41
N MET A 259 10.36 -37.74 -12.58
CA MET A 259 9.20 -37.36 -13.40
C MET A 259 9.55 -37.41 -14.90
N PRO A 260 8.51 -37.59 -15.77
CA PRO A 260 8.70 -37.52 -17.22
C PRO A 260 9.21 -36.16 -17.68
N LYS A 261 10.05 -36.14 -18.73
CA LYS A 261 10.62 -34.90 -19.27
C LYS A 261 9.59 -33.87 -19.71
N GLU A 262 8.42 -34.32 -20.14
CA GLU A 262 7.32 -33.43 -20.53
C GLU A 262 6.76 -32.63 -19.34
N ILE A 263 6.59 -33.26 -18.19
CA ILE A 263 6.15 -32.64 -16.95
C ILE A 263 7.23 -31.66 -16.45
N CYS A 264 8.49 -32.09 -16.50
CA CYS A 264 9.62 -31.27 -16.08
C CYS A 264 9.72 -29.95 -16.86
N ARG A 265 9.42 -29.93 -18.16
CA ARG A 265 9.39 -28.72 -18.99
C ARG A 265 8.20 -27.79 -18.66
N LYS A 266 7.09 -28.37 -18.28
CA LYS A 266 5.84 -27.63 -18.01
C LYS A 266 5.79 -27.03 -16.61
N ILE A 267 6.53 -27.54 -15.63
CA ILE A 267 6.48 -27.08 -14.21
C ILE A 267 6.73 -25.58 -14.05
N LEU A 268 7.56 -24.97 -14.89
CA LEU A 268 7.88 -23.55 -14.86
C LEU A 268 7.15 -22.73 -15.94
N SER A 269 6.35 -23.37 -16.82
CA SER A 269 5.57 -22.69 -17.86
C SER A 269 4.15 -22.36 -17.37
N ASP A 270 3.52 -21.36 -18.00
CA ASP A 270 2.13 -20.98 -17.73
C ASP A 270 1.07 -21.98 -18.25
N GLU A 271 1.52 -23.04 -18.93
CA GLU A 271 0.65 -24.04 -19.59
C GLU A 271 0.07 -25.10 -18.64
N ILE A 272 0.38 -25.06 -17.34
CA ILE A 272 -0.22 -25.96 -16.35
C ILE A 272 -1.54 -25.35 -15.89
N GLU A 273 -2.64 -25.69 -16.55
CA GLU A 273 -3.97 -25.55 -15.98
C GLU A 273 -4.09 -26.40 -14.70
N SER A 274 -4.56 -25.77 -13.63
CA SER A 274 -4.55 -26.25 -12.24
C SER A 274 -5.38 -27.51 -11.95
N GLU A 275 -5.92 -28.21 -12.93
CA GLU A 275 -6.89 -29.29 -12.71
C GLU A 275 -6.28 -30.70 -12.53
N ASN A 276 -4.99 -30.92 -12.83
CA ASN A 276 -4.45 -32.29 -12.84
C ASN A 276 -3.16 -32.55 -12.03
N ILE A 277 -2.61 -31.56 -11.33
CA ILE A 277 -1.44 -31.80 -10.46
C ILE A 277 -1.77 -31.30 -9.06
N SER A 278 -2.07 -32.23 -8.17
CA SER A 278 -2.37 -31.97 -6.75
C SER A 278 -1.32 -31.05 -6.10
N GLY A 279 -1.62 -29.76 -6.03
CA GLY A 279 -1.04 -28.79 -5.07
C GLY A 279 0.43 -28.39 -5.22
N SER A 280 1.30 -29.18 -5.85
CA SER A 280 2.76 -28.97 -5.79
C SER A 280 3.34 -28.01 -6.83
N GLY A 281 2.68 -27.82 -7.96
CA GLY A 281 3.17 -26.91 -9.02
C GLY A 281 3.12 -25.43 -8.64
N ILE A 282 2.16 -25.04 -7.82
CA ILE A 282 1.95 -23.64 -7.39
C ILE A 282 3.13 -23.16 -6.53
N GLY A 283 3.61 -23.98 -5.59
CA GLY A 283 4.72 -23.61 -4.71
C GLY A 283 6.02 -23.35 -5.44
N VAL A 284 6.32 -24.16 -6.44
CA VAL A 284 7.54 -24.04 -7.28
C VAL A 284 7.49 -22.78 -8.16
N LYS A 285 6.37 -22.56 -8.83
CA LYS A 285 6.17 -21.38 -9.68
C LYS A 285 6.30 -20.11 -8.87
N ASN A 286 5.67 -20.05 -7.69
CA ASN A 286 5.78 -18.91 -6.77
C ASN A 286 7.24 -18.65 -6.36
N VAL A 287 8.03 -19.68 -6.07
CA VAL A 287 9.46 -19.52 -5.75
C VAL A 287 10.22 -18.93 -6.93
N ASN A 288 10.01 -19.44 -8.14
CA ASN A 288 10.66 -18.93 -9.34
C ASN A 288 10.28 -17.47 -9.62
N GLU A 289 9.01 -17.12 -9.55
CA GLU A 289 8.51 -15.75 -9.72
C GLU A 289 9.10 -14.80 -8.68
N ARG A 290 9.16 -15.20 -7.41
CA ARG A 290 9.78 -14.39 -6.33
C ARG A 290 11.25 -14.11 -6.60
N ILE A 291 12.01 -15.12 -7.08
CA ILE A 291 13.41 -14.94 -7.44
C ILE A 291 13.54 -13.96 -8.61
N GLN A 292 12.74 -14.13 -9.67
CA GLN A 292 12.78 -13.27 -10.86
C GLN A 292 12.36 -11.84 -10.57
N LEU A 293 11.34 -11.64 -9.73
CA LEU A 293 10.90 -10.31 -9.30
C LEU A 293 11.97 -9.58 -8.50
N ARG A 294 12.72 -10.32 -7.64
CA ARG A 294 13.72 -9.69 -6.77
C ARG A 294 15.07 -9.48 -7.48
N PHE A 295 15.53 -10.45 -8.24
CA PHE A 295 16.89 -10.45 -8.80
C PHE A 295 16.93 -10.28 -10.32
N GLY A 296 15.78 -10.30 -10.99
CA GLY A 296 15.67 -10.18 -12.44
C GLY A 296 15.53 -11.51 -13.17
N LYS A 297 15.00 -11.47 -14.41
CA LYS A 297 14.60 -12.64 -15.22
C LYS A 297 15.72 -13.61 -15.56
N LYS A 298 16.99 -13.22 -15.41
CA LYS A 298 18.16 -14.10 -15.66
C LYS A 298 18.41 -15.10 -14.54
N TYR A 299 17.79 -14.87 -13.38
CA TYR A 299 17.86 -15.74 -12.21
C TYR A 299 16.57 -16.54 -12.06
N GLY A 300 16.61 -17.63 -11.33
CA GLY A 300 15.46 -18.49 -11.14
C GLY A 300 15.80 -19.94 -10.92
N LEU A 301 14.85 -20.81 -11.24
CA LEU A 301 14.94 -22.26 -11.08
C LEU A 301 15.11 -22.97 -12.43
N SER A 302 15.82 -24.06 -12.40
CA SER A 302 15.84 -25.06 -13.48
C SER A 302 15.64 -26.46 -12.91
N TYR A 303 15.02 -27.34 -13.70
CA TYR A 303 14.68 -28.69 -13.31
C TYR A 303 15.39 -29.70 -14.24
N SER A 304 15.98 -30.74 -13.64
CA SER A 304 16.43 -31.92 -14.32
C SER A 304 15.85 -33.14 -13.61
N SER A 305 15.13 -34.00 -14.32
CA SER A 305 14.50 -35.17 -13.73
C SER A 305 14.49 -36.33 -14.73
N GLU A 306 14.65 -37.53 -14.21
CA GLU A 306 14.53 -38.78 -14.95
C GLU A 306 13.71 -39.77 -14.15
N GLU A 307 12.71 -40.36 -14.79
CA GLU A 307 11.79 -41.31 -14.16
C GLU A 307 12.54 -42.54 -13.63
N GLY A 308 12.32 -42.87 -12.36
CA GLY A 308 13.00 -43.95 -11.65
C GLY A 308 14.40 -43.60 -11.11
N VAL A 309 14.96 -42.45 -11.43
CA VAL A 309 16.29 -42.00 -10.98
C VAL A 309 16.21 -40.91 -9.92
N GLY A 310 15.37 -39.89 -10.14
CA GLY A 310 15.17 -38.79 -9.20
C GLY A 310 15.03 -37.44 -9.87
N THR A 311 15.05 -36.36 -9.05
CA THR A 311 14.91 -34.98 -9.50
C THR A 311 16.01 -34.11 -8.91
N THR A 312 16.52 -33.19 -9.71
CA THR A 312 17.44 -32.12 -9.28
C THR A 312 16.85 -30.77 -9.67
N VAL A 313 16.73 -29.90 -8.68
CA VAL A 313 16.33 -28.50 -8.86
C VAL A 313 17.53 -27.60 -8.59
N THR A 314 17.86 -26.78 -9.56
CA THR A 314 19.01 -25.87 -9.49
C THR A 314 18.50 -24.44 -9.40
N TYR A 315 18.90 -23.74 -8.36
CA TYR A 315 18.73 -22.30 -8.19
C TYR A 315 19.94 -21.58 -8.76
N VAL A 316 19.68 -20.53 -9.52
CA VAL A 316 20.70 -19.59 -9.97
C VAL A 316 20.35 -18.23 -9.36
N LEU A 317 21.18 -17.74 -8.45
CA LEU A 317 21.01 -16.49 -7.71
C LEU A 317 22.27 -15.62 -7.90
N PRO A 318 22.18 -14.28 -7.69
CA PRO A 318 23.38 -13.44 -7.70
C PRO A 318 24.27 -13.78 -6.50
N TYR A 319 25.58 -13.86 -6.73
CA TYR A 319 26.54 -13.99 -5.64
C TYR A 319 26.75 -12.61 -4.99
N ASN A 320 26.32 -12.45 -3.74
CA ASN A 320 26.43 -11.21 -2.97
C ASN A 320 27.09 -11.51 -1.62
N GLU A 321 28.32 -11.06 -1.41
CA GLU A 321 28.99 -11.14 -0.11
C GLU A 321 28.40 -10.09 0.84
N GLY A 322 27.22 -10.35 1.45
CA GLY A 322 26.75 -9.66 2.67
C GLY A 322 26.72 -8.12 2.71
N GLY A 323 26.98 -7.45 1.60
CA GLY A 323 26.95 -6.00 1.46
C GLY A 323 25.61 -5.53 0.87
N SER A 324 25.04 -4.46 1.43
CA SER A 324 23.84 -3.79 0.92
C SER A 324 23.96 -3.49 -0.58
N ILE A 325 22.94 -3.87 -1.35
CA ILE A 325 22.67 -3.27 -2.66
C ILE A 325 21.97 -1.94 -2.43
#